data_527482d3c392a67fab63f485c9953615
#
_entry.id   527482d3c392a67fab63f485c9953615
#
_cell.length_a   1.000
_cell.length_b   1.000
_cell.length_c   1.000
_cell.angle_alpha   90.00
_cell.angle_beta   90.00
_cell.angle_gamma   90.00
#
_symmetry.space_group_name_H-M   'P 1'
#
loop_
_entity.id
_entity.type
_entity.pdbx_description
1 polymer ?
#
loop_
_entity_poly.entity_id
_entity_poly.type
_entity_poly.pdbx_seq_one_letter_code
_entity_poly.pdbx_strand_id
1 'polypeptide(L)'
;MKMLAIVLSGVLAMLFSLNLAVAAPSNRQDSTRHLYDRVMEEYKHRDYEAALAGFRFFLELHGQSSLAANAQYWMGECQYRLGRYKEALKTFYHVVSYYPLSPKLAASTLKIGQTYTRLKDHEKARTMYERVLDEYPDSPEAELARKALDAAPMRDTEPTPQLTGNNPSD
;
A
#
# COMPACT_ATOMS: atom_id res chain seq x y z
N MET A 1 -11.54 -61.54 -26.29
CA MET A 1 -12.46 -60.41 -26.33
C MET A 1 -12.83 -59.80 -24.94
N LYS A 2 -12.90 -60.60 -23.86
CA LYS A 2 -13.29 -60.07 -22.52
C LYS A 2 -12.20 -59.22 -21.82
N MET A 3 -10.92 -59.48 -22.09
CA MET A 3 -9.81 -58.70 -21.50
C MET A 3 -9.67 -57.27 -22.09
N LEU A 4 -9.99 -57.08 -23.38
CA LEU A 4 -9.90 -55.78 -24.05
C LEU A 4 -10.95 -54.80 -23.52
N ALA A 5 -12.13 -55.28 -23.14
CA ALA A 5 -13.20 -54.47 -22.59
C ALA A 5 -12.88 -53.91 -21.19
N ILE A 6 -12.15 -54.67 -20.36
CA ILE A 6 -11.76 -54.25 -19.00
C ILE A 6 -10.71 -53.15 -19.05
N VAL A 7 -9.74 -53.22 -19.99
CA VAL A 7 -8.70 -52.19 -20.15
C VAL A 7 -9.30 -50.89 -20.68
N LEU A 8 -10.24 -50.95 -21.63
CA LEU A 8 -10.92 -49.74 -22.14
C LEU A 8 -11.78 -49.04 -21.06
N SER A 9 -12.44 -49.84 -20.19
CA SER A 9 -13.24 -49.28 -19.08
C SER A 9 -12.37 -48.58 -18.04
N GLY A 10 -11.18 -49.12 -17.73
CA GLY A 10 -10.23 -48.52 -16.79
C GLY A 10 -9.62 -47.17 -17.28
N VAL A 11 -9.29 -47.12 -18.58
CA VAL A 11 -8.74 -45.93 -19.21
C VAL A 11 -9.79 -44.81 -19.30
N LEU A 12 -11.06 -45.16 -19.61
CA LEU A 12 -12.16 -44.22 -19.68
C LEU A 12 -12.49 -43.61 -18.30
N ALA A 13 -12.43 -44.44 -17.22
CA ALA A 13 -12.60 -43.94 -15.84
C ALA A 13 -11.47 -43.04 -15.39
N MET A 14 -10.22 -43.27 -15.81
CA MET A 14 -9.08 -42.41 -15.50
C MET A 14 -9.14 -41.06 -16.21
N LEU A 15 -9.64 -41.01 -17.45
CA LEU A 15 -9.81 -39.75 -18.20
C LEU A 15 -10.96 -38.91 -17.65
N PHE A 16 -11.99 -39.52 -17.03
CA PHE A 16 -13.09 -38.77 -16.41
C PHE A 16 -12.70 -38.15 -15.08
N SER A 17 -11.73 -38.73 -14.37
CA SER A 17 -11.21 -38.18 -13.10
C SER A 17 -10.32 -36.97 -13.31
N LEU A 18 -9.74 -36.78 -14.50
CA LEU A 18 -8.83 -35.64 -14.79
C LEU A 18 -9.59 -34.36 -15.12
N ASN A 19 -10.87 -34.42 -15.49
CA ASN A 19 -11.66 -33.25 -15.87
C ASN A 19 -12.37 -32.55 -14.70
N LEU A 20 -12.29 -33.06 -13.47
CA LEU A 20 -12.98 -32.46 -12.31
C LEU A 20 -12.12 -31.48 -11.54
N ALA A 21 -10.83 -31.29 -11.90
CA ALA A 21 -9.89 -30.45 -11.17
C ALA A 21 -9.67 -29.06 -11.78
N VAL A 22 -10.29 -28.74 -12.92
CA VAL A 22 -10.03 -27.47 -13.66
C VAL A 22 -11.07 -26.37 -13.38
N ALA A 23 -12.16 -26.65 -12.67
CA ALA A 23 -13.27 -25.70 -12.47
C ALA A 23 -13.21 -24.86 -11.17
N ALA A 24 -12.12 -24.88 -10.41
CA ALA A 24 -12.08 -24.24 -9.10
C ALA A 24 -11.38 -22.86 -8.96
N PRO A 25 -10.71 -22.26 -9.97
CA PRO A 25 -10.06 -20.95 -9.74
C PRO A 25 -11.00 -19.74 -9.82
N SER A 26 -12.06 -19.74 -10.60
CA SER A 26 -12.92 -18.57 -10.81
C SER A 26 -13.67 -18.15 -9.54
N ASN A 27 -14.25 -19.07 -8.80
CA ASN A 27 -15.07 -18.76 -7.62
C ASN A 27 -14.26 -18.11 -6.46
N ARG A 28 -13.00 -18.49 -6.28
CA ARG A 28 -12.18 -17.90 -5.21
C ARG A 28 -11.73 -16.47 -5.53
N GLN A 29 -11.39 -16.20 -6.79
CA GLN A 29 -11.04 -14.84 -7.22
C GLN A 29 -12.25 -13.90 -7.16
N ASP A 30 -13.43 -14.38 -7.55
CA ASP A 30 -14.67 -13.62 -7.47
C ASP A 30 -15.01 -13.27 -6.01
N SER A 31 -14.91 -14.23 -5.10
CA SER A 31 -15.16 -13.98 -3.65
C SER A 31 -14.16 -13.00 -3.04
N THR A 32 -12.87 -13.07 -3.44
CA THR A 32 -11.83 -12.14 -3.00
C THR A 32 -12.13 -10.72 -3.48
N ARG A 33 -12.50 -10.58 -4.76
CA ARG A 33 -12.87 -9.30 -5.34
C ARG A 33 -14.12 -8.73 -4.66
N HIS A 34 -15.17 -9.52 -4.49
CA HIS A 34 -16.39 -9.08 -3.81
C HIS A 34 -16.17 -8.60 -2.38
N LEU A 35 -15.31 -9.28 -1.61
CA LEU A 35 -14.97 -8.82 -0.27
C LEU A 35 -14.24 -7.46 -0.33
N TYR A 36 -13.24 -7.33 -1.21
CA TYR A 36 -12.50 -6.09 -1.39
C TYR A 36 -13.42 -4.92 -1.78
N ASP A 37 -14.28 -5.13 -2.78
CA ASP A 37 -15.18 -4.10 -3.30
C ASP A 37 -16.19 -3.64 -2.23
N ARG A 38 -16.72 -4.56 -1.42
CA ARG A 38 -17.60 -4.22 -0.29
C ARG A 38 -16.88 -3.35 0.75
N VAL A 39 -15.63 -3.68 1.11
CA VAL A 39 -14.86 -2.85 2.04
C VAL A 39 -14.53 -1.48 1.45
N MET A 40 -14.31 -1.41 0.13
CA MET A 40 -14.13 -0.13 -0.57
C MET A 40 -15.39 0.77 -0.52
N GLU A 41 -16.59 0.18 -0.48
CA GLU A 41 -17.82 0.98 -0.31
C GLU A 41 -17.85 1.65 1.08
N GLU A 42 -17.47 0.94 2.15
CA GLU A 42 -17.35 1.55 3.49
C GLU A 42 -16.38 2.75 3.47
N TYR A 43 -15.23 2.60 2.80
CA TYR A 43 -14.26 3.71 2.64
C TYR A 43 -14.88 4.89 1.89
N LYS A 44 -15.61 4.65 0.79
CA LYS A 44 -16.28 5.70 0.00
C LYS A 44 -17.36 6.43 0.81
N HIS A 45 -18.08 5.72 1.66
CA HIS A 45 -19.05 6.28 2.59
C HIS A 45 -18.40 6.99 3.77
N ARG A 46 -17.06 7.04 3.83
CA ARG A 46 -16.25 7.63 4.90
C ARG A 46 -16.38 6.93 6.25
N ASP A 47 -16.92 5.72 6.29
CA ASP A 47 -16.86 4.87 7.46
C ASP A 47 -15.47 4.23 7.57
N TYR A 48 -14.50 5.06 7.98
CA TYR A 48 -13.10 4.65 8.01
C TYR A 48 -12.81 3.60 9.08
N GLU A 49 -13.62 3.52 10.13
CA GLU A 49 -13.47 2.45 11.14
C GLU A 49 -13.93 1.10 10.58
N ALA A 50 -15.11 1.05 9.96
CA ALA A 50 -15.60 -0.17 9.32
C ALA A 50 -14.66 -0.61 8.18
N ALA A 51 -14.24 0.33 7.31
CA ALA A 51 -13.28 0.05 6.25
C ALA A 51 -11.95 -0.47 6.80
N LEU A 52 -11.41 0.11 7.87
CA LEU A 52 -10.17 -0.33 8.52
C LEU A 52 -10.29 -1.78 9.02
N ALA A 53 -11.39 -2.10 9.69
CA ALA A 53 -11.67 -3.46 10.16
C ALA A 53 -11.82 -4.43 8.97
N GLY A 54 -12.53 -4.01 7.92
CA GLY A 54 -12.73 -4.79 6.71
C GLY A 54 -11.43 -5.07 5.95
N PHE A 55 -10.54 -4.08 5.76
CA PHE A 55 -9.24 -4.30 5.12
C PHE A 55 -8.33 -5.20 5.94
N ARG A 56 -8.35 -5.08 7.27
CA ARG A 56 -7.62 -6.01 8.15
C ARG A 56 -8.09 -7.44 7.95
N PHE A 57 -9.40 -7.67 8.01
CA PHE A 57 -9.98 -8.97 7.76
C PHE A 57 -9.69 -9.50 6.35
N PHE A 58 -9.74 -8.62 5.34
CA PHE A 58 -9.35 -8.98 3.98
C PHE A 58 -7.90 -9.48 3.91
N LEU A 59 -6.96 -8.79 4.55
CA LEU A 59 -5.54 -9.16 4.55
C LEU A 59 -5.27 -10.46 5.31
N GLU A 60 -6.02 -10.74 6.38
CA GLU A 60 -5.95 -12.01 7.10
C GLU A 60 -6.37 -13.20 6.21
N LEU A 61 -7.42 -13.05 5.42
CA LEU A 61 -7.94 -14.11 4.56
C LEU A 61 -7.24 -14.19 3.19
N HIS A 62 -6.85 -13.05 2.63
CA HIS A 62 -6.40 -12.89 1.25
C HIS A 62 -5.08 -12.14 1.11
N GLY A 63 -4.21 -12.18 2.12
CA GLY A 63 -2.94 -11.46 2.13
C GLY A 63 -1.94 -11.87 1.04
N GLN A 64 -2.18 -12.98 0.35
CA GLN A 64 -1.40 -13.43 -0.80
C GLN A 64 -2.07 -13.13 -2.16
N SER A 65 -3.21 -12.46 -2.16
CA SER A 65 -3.91 -12.09 -3.40
C SER A 65 -3.23 -10.91 -4.10
N SER A 66 -3.51 -10.75 -5.39
CA SER A 66 -3.08 -9.58 -6.17
C SER A 66 -3.63 -8.25 -5.65
N LEU A 67 -4.65 -8.28 -4.81
CA LEU A 67 -5.26 -7.11 -4.18
C LEU A 67 -4.64 -6.77 -2.80
N ALA A 68 -3.75 -7.62 -2.26
CA ALA A 68 -3.20 -7.44 -0.92
C ALA A 68 -2.47 -6.09 -0.76
N ALA A 69 -1.62 -5.72 -1.71
CA ALA A 69 -0.94 -4.43 -1.69
C ALA A 69 -1.90 -3.24 -1.72
N ASN A 70 -2.99 -3.33 -2.51
CA ASN A 70 -4.02 -2.32 -2.55
C ASN A 70 -4.79 -2.25 -1.21
N ALA A 71 -5.17 -3.40 -0.65
CA ALA A 71 -5.84 -3.47 0.65
C ALA A 71 -4.96 -2.88 1.77
N GLN A 72 -3.66 -3.20 1.76
CA GLN A 72 -2.69 -2.63 2.71
C GLN A 72 -2.60 -1.11 2.57
N TYR A 73 -2.53 -0.58 1.35
CA TYR A 73 -2.53 0.86 1.10
C TYR A 73 -3.81 1.53 1.66
N TRP A 74 -4.99 0.98 1.36
CA TRP A 74 -6.25 1.55 1.82
C TRP A 74 -6.45 1.43 3.34
N MET A 75 -5.90 0.39 3.95
CA MET A 75 -5.83 0.30 5.41
C MET A 75 -5.03 1.47 6.00
N GLY A 76 -3.89 1.83 5.39
CA GLY A 76 -3.11 3.01 5.76
C GLY A 76 -3.89 4.32 5.56
N GLU A 77 -4.65 4.43 4.47
CA GLU A 77 -5.52 5.58 4.22
C GLU A 77 -6.61 5.72 5.30
N CYS A 78 -7.25 4.63 5.71
CA CYS A 78 -8.21 4.66 6.80
C CYS A 78 -7.56 5.18 8.10
N GLN A 79 -6.41 4.65 8.48
CA GLN A 79 -5.66 5.09 9.66
C GLN A 79 -5.28 6.59 9.57
N TYR A 80 -4.84 7.04 8.39
CA TYR A 80 -4.53 8.45 8.16
C TYR A 80 -5.76 9.35 8.32
N ARG A 81 -6.92 8.94 7.76
CA ARG A 81 -8.19 9.67 7.87
C ARG A 81 -8.71 9.73 9.30
N LEU A 82 -8.46 8.69 10.07
CA LEU A 82 -8.78 8.61 11.50
C LEU A 82 -7.79 9.37 12.40
N GLY A 83 -6.74 10.00 11.83
CA GLY A 83 -5.71 10.68 12.60
C GLY A 83 -4.71 9.75 13.30
N ARG A 84 -4.75 8.45 13.03
CA ARG A 84 -3.84 7.43 13.57
C ARG A 84 -2.51 7.43 12.81
N TYR A 85 -1.81 8.56 12.82
CA TYR A 85 -0.67 8.80 11.93
C TYR A 85 0.50 7.83 12.15
N LYS A 86 0.79 7.45 13.40
CA LYS A 86 1.86 6.49 13.69
C LYS A 86 1.56 5.08 13.14
N GLU A 87 0.30 4.68 13.16
CA GLU A 87 -0.15 3.42 12.58
C GLU A 87 -0.12 3.50 11.05
N ALA A 88 -0.62 4.59 10.47
CA ALA A 88 -0.59 4.84 9.04
C ALA A 88 0.84 4.75 8.47
N LEU A 89 1.84 5.35 9.15
CA LEU A 89 3.25 5.22 8.76
C LEU A 89 3.68 3.76 8.66
N LYS A 90 3.43 2.96 9.70
CA LYS A 90 3.80 1.54 9.70
C LYS A 90 3.15 0.81 8.52
N THR A 91 1.89 1.11 8.27
CA THR A 91 1.10 0.47 7.21
C THR A 91 1.59 0.86 5.81
N PHE A 92 1.90 2.13 5.56
CA PHE A 92 2.46 2.57 4.27
C PHE A 92 3.89 2.06 4.06
N TYR A 93 4.73 2.06 5.10
CA TYR A 93 6.05 1.44 5.02
C TYR A 93 5.98 -0.05 4.71
N HIS A 94 4.97 -0.76 5.24
CA HIS A 94 4.75 -2.16 4.90
C HIS A 94 4.48 -2.33 3.39
N VAL A 95 3.70 -1.44 2.75
CA VAL A 95 3.51 -1.48 1.30
C VAL A 95 4.83 -1.34 0.57
N VAL A 96 5.63 -0.32 0.92
CA VAL A 96 6.91 -0.04 0.25
C VAL A 96 7.93 -1.17 0.43
N SER A 97 7.94 -1.82 1.59
CA SER A 97 8.95 -2.85 1.91
C SER A 97 8.57 -4.25 1.42
N TYR A 98 7.29 -4.60 1.44
CA TYR A 98 6.86 -5.99 1.19
C TYR A 98 6.19 -6.19 -0.18
N TYR A 99 5.85 -5.11 -0.89
CA TYR A 99 5.22 -5.20 -2.21
C TYR A 99 6.01 -4.41 -3.27
N PRO A 100 7.26 -4.80 -3.56
CA PRO A 100 8.17 -4.01 -4.41
C PRO A 100 7.72 -3.85 -5.87
N LEU A 101 6.72 -4.62 -6.31
CA LEU A 101 6.14 -4.51 -7.65
C LEU A 101 4.73 -3.90 -7.63
N SER A 102 4.31 -3.32 -6.52
CA SER A 102 2.97 -2.76 -6.38
C SER A 102 2.83 -1.44 -7.15
N PRO A 103 1.71 -1.23 -7.86
CA PRO A 103 1.37 0.09 -8.41
C PRO A 103 1.08 1.15 -7.32
N LYS A 104 1.08 0.74 -6.04
CA LYS A 104 0.88 1.64 -4.89
C LYS A 104 2.16 2.19 -4.27
N LEU A 105 3.34 1.90 -4.85
CA LEU A 105 4.62 2.34 -4.27
C LEU A 105 4.73 3.87 -4.24
N ALA A 106 4.55 4.55 -5.36
CA ALA A 106 4.60 6.01 -5.42
C ALA A 106 3.59 6.65 -4.46
N ALA A 107 2.33 6.17 -4.50
CA ALA A 107 1.27 6.66 -3.63
C ALA A 107 1.59 6.41 -2.15
N SER A 108 2.13 5.25 -1.79
CA SER A 108 2.51 4.95 -0.40
C SER A 108 3.67 5.82 0.06
N THR A 109 4.69 6.03 -0.78
CA THR A 109 5.83 6.90 -0.45
C THR A 109 5.38 8.35 -0.25
N LEU A 110 4.50 8.86 -1.12
CA LEU A 110 3.88 10.18 -0.95
C LEU A 110 3.09 10.26 0.37
N LYS A 111 2.30 9.23 0.69
CA LYS A 111 1.52 9.17 1.94
C LYS A 111 2.39 9.12 3.19
N ILE A 112 3.54 8.49 3.14
CA ILE A 112 4.52 8.55 4.23
C ILE A 112 4.96 10.02 4.44
N GLY A 113 5.32 10.74 3.39
CA GLY A 113 5.68 12.16 3.45
C GLY A 113 4.55 13.01 4.04
N GLN A 114 3.32 12.87 3.52
CA GLN A 114 2.14 13.56 4.04
C GLN A 114 1.87 13.24 5.52
N THR A 115 2.12 12.00 5.92
CA THR A 115 1.91 11.58 7.31
C THR A 115 2.97 12.18 8.24
N TYR A 116 4.23 12.27 7.81
CA TYR A 116 5.26 13.00 8.55
C TYR A 116 4.93 14.50 8.66
N THR A 117 4.39 15.12 7.61
CA THR A 117 3.89 16.51 7.68
C THR A 117 2.83 16.66 8.77
N ARG A 118 1.88 15.73 8.87
CA ARG A 118 0.85 15.73 9.94
C ARG A 118 1.44 15.54 11.33
N LEU A 119 2.53 14.81 11.43
CA LEU A 119 3.30 14.61 12.66
C LEU A 119 4.28 15.76 12.97
N LYS A 120 4.36 16.78 12.09
CA LYS A 120 5.28 17.93 12.17
C LYS A 120 6.77 17.53 12.09
N ASP A 121 7.08 16.35 11.55
CA ASP A 121 8.44 15.91 11.26
C ASP A 121 8.80 16.34 9.82
N HIS A 122 9.13 17.62 9.66
CA HIS A 122 9.31 18.24 8.34
C HIS A 122 10.53 17.69 7.59
N GLU A 123 11.58 17.32 8.29
CA GLU A 123 12.78 16.71 7.67
C GLU A 123 12.45 15.36 7.02
N LYS A 124 11.78 14.48 7.76
CA LYS A 124 11.37 13.18 7.19
C LYS A 124 10.31 13.34 6.11
N ALA A 125 9.41 14.33 6.24
CA ALA A 125 8.44 14.63 5.20
C ALA A 125 9.14 15.01 3.89
N ARG A 126 10.11 15.94 3.96
CA ARG A 126 10.94 16.37 2.83
C ARG A 126 11.63 15.17 2.16
N THR A 127 12.36 14.39 2.94
CA THR A 127 13.06 13.20 2.44
C THR A 127 12.12 12.26 1.65
N MET A 128 10.89 12.05 2.13
CA MET A 128 9.93 11.20 1.45
C MET A 128 9.38 11.83 0.17
N TYR A 129 9.17 13.15 0.14
CA TYR A 129 8.76 13.82 -1.10
C TYR A 129 9.86 13.83 -2.15
N GLU A 130 11.11 14.10 -1.74
CA GLU A 130 12.29 14.01 -2.63
C GLU A 130 12.42 12.59 -3.19
N ARG A 131 12.25 11.57 -2.37
CA ARG A 131 12.25 10.17 -2.81
C ARG A 131 11.16 9.89 -3.86
N VAL A 132 9.96 10.47 -3.74
CA VAL A 132 8.92 10.33 -4.79
C VAL A 132 9.39 10.93 -6.10
N LEU A 133 10.06 12.10 -6.08
CA LEU A 133 10.57 12.73 -7.28
C LEU A 133 11.69 11.91 -7.95
N ASP A 134 12.55 11.29 -7.15
CA ASP A 134 13.70 10.52 -7.63
C ASP A 134 13.30 9.13 -8.17
N GLU A 135 12.45 8.41 -7.42
CA GLU A 135 12.09 7.03 -7.77
C GLU A 135 10.88 6.93 -8.72
N TYR A 136 10.01 7.95 -8.75
CA TYR A 136 8.76 7.93 -9.53
C TYR A 136 8.51 9.25 -10.26
N PRO A 137 9.48 9.80 -11.04
CA PRO A 137 9.43 11.15 -11.60
C PRO A 137 8.22 11.42 -12.50
N ASP A 138 7.73 10.40 -13.21
CA ASP A 138 6.61 10.48 -14.16
C ASP A 138 5.25 10.14 -13.54
N SER A 139 5.19 9.93 -12.21
CA SER A 139 3.96 9.60 -11.52
C SER A 139 3.12 10.85 -11.19
N PRO A 140 1.79 10.74 -11.10
CA PRO A 140 0.95 11.81 -10.57
C PRO A 140 1.35 12.24 -9.16
N GLU A 141 1.92 11.33 -8.39
CA GLU A 141 2.42 11.56 -7.04
C GLU A 141 3.63 12.50 -7.02
N ALA A 142 4.46 12.50 -8.07
CA ALA A 142 5.61 13.42 -8.18
C ALA A 142 5.16 14.88 -8.24
N GLU A 143 4.08 15.18 -8.96
CA GLU A 143 3.49 16.52 -8.97
C GLU A 143 3.01 16.96 -7.57
N LEU A 144 2.39 16.04 -6.83
CA LEU A 144 1.93 16.32 -5.47
C LEU A 144 3.10 16.51 -4.50
N ALA A 145 4.16 15.72 -4.66
CA ALA A 145 5.39 15.84 -3.87
C ALA A 145 6.08 17.19 -4.11
N ARG A 146 6.20 17.62 -5.37
CA ARG A 146 6.76 18.94 -5.74
C ARG A 146 5.99 20.07 -5.08
N LYS A 147 4.66 20.07 -5.21
CA LYS A 147 3.79 21.06 -4.55
C LYS A 147 3.94 21.05 -3.03
N ALA A 148 4.13 19.91 -2.42
CA ALA A 148 4.33 19.79 -0.98
C ALA A 148 5.67 20.37 -0.55
N LEU A 149 6.73 20.18 -1.32
CA LEU A 149 8.07 20.75 -1.09
C LEU A 149 8.04 22.27 -1.25
N ASP A 150 7.35 22.80 -2.27
CA ASP A 150 7.23 24.22 -2.52
C ASP A 150 6.41 24.94 -1.42
N ALA A 151 5.40 24.25 -0.87
CA ALA A 151 4.55 24.78 0.19
C ALA A 151 5.15 24.67 1.61
N ALA A 152 6.17 23.83 1.78
CA ALA A 152 6.82 23.67 3.08
C ALA A 152 7.58 24.97 3.43
N PRO A 153 7.47 25.50 4.66
CA PRO A 153 8.31 26.62 5.07
C PRO A 153 9.77 26.24 4.86
N MET A 154 10.43 27.02 4.01
CA MET A 154 11.83 26.83 3.74
C MET A 154 12.59 27.07 5.04
N ARG A 155 13.12 25.99 5.60
CA ARG A 155 14.11 25.98 6.68
C ARG A 155 13.72 26.77 7.95
N ASP A 156 13.76 26.06 9.07
CA ASP A 156 14.25 26.67 10.29
C ASP A 156 15.70 27.12 10.04
N THR A 157 15.86 28.24 9.35
CA THR A 157 17.09 29.01 9.43
C THR A 157 17.04 29.67 10.80
N GLU A 158 17.38 28.91 11.84
CA GLU A 158 17.99 29.62 12.98
C GLU A 158 19.17 30.40 12.41
N PRO A 159 19.19 31.74 12.55
CA PRO A 159 20.38 32.48 12.19
C PRO A 159 21.51 31.89 13.03
N THR A 160 22.51 31.32 12.40
CA THR A 160 23.76 30.93 13.04
C THR A 160 24.18 32.12 13.91
N PRO A 161 24.34 31.97 15.24
CA PRO A 161 24.83 33.07 16.06
C PRO A 161 26.18 33.48 15.46
N GLN A 162 26.22 34.69 14.90
CA GLN A 162 27.48 35.27 14.51
C GLN A 162 28.30 35.39 15.80
N LEU A 163 29.29 34.55 15.94
CA LEU A 163 30.33 34.74 16.92
C LEU A 163 31.01 36.09 16.57
N THR A 164 30.43 37.16 17.09
CA THR A 164 31.12 38.42 17.12
C THR A 164 32.37 38.23 17.98
N GLY A 165 33.48 38.03 17.27
CA GLY A 165 34.79 38.03 17.89
C GLY A 165 34.99 39.35 18.57
N ASN A 166 34.79 39.44 19.87
CA ASN A 166 35.38 40.45 20.68
C ASN A 166 36.87 40.13 20.76
N ASN A 167 37.61 40.86 19.98
CA ASN A 167 39.06 41.00 20.15
C ASN A 167 39.31 42.04 21.25
N PRO A 168 39.81 41.71 22.42
CA PRO A 168 40.30 42.71 23.34
C PRO A 168 41.79 42.94 23.00
N SER A 169 42.03 43.95 22.16
CA SER A 169 43.34 44.60 22.13
C SER A 169 43.19 45.87 22.93
N ASP A 170 43.70 45.85 24.16
CA ASP A 170 44.55 46.89 24.77
C ASP A 170 44.80 46.50 26.24
#